data_6c54aebc4162d41b407f90b28f25f9cf
#
_entry.id   6c54aebc4162d41b407f90b28f25f9cf
#
_cell.length_a   1.000
_cell.length_b   1.000
_cell.length_c   1.000
_cell.angle_alpha   90.00
_cell.angle_beta   90.00
_cell.angle_gamma   90.00
#
_symmetry.space_group_name_H-M   'P 1'
#
loop_
_entity.id
_entity.type
_entity.pdbx_description
1 polymer ?
#
loop_
_entity_poly.entity_id
_entity_poly.type
_entity_poly.pdbx_seq_one_letter_code
_entity_poly.pdbx_strand_id
1 'polypeptide(L)'
;KSIGSFQATGFRLADMAIGLKTGDLLVNDAVNEAVKGNMSDADAAMVKVYCSEMLNKTADDTVQIFGGMGLMEEMPIERLWRDSRLERIWDGTSEIQKHIITRSILRPLGG
;
A
#
# COMPACT_ATOMS: atom_id res chain seq x y z
N LYS A 1 -1.69 31.06 -2.98
CA LYS A 1 -1.11 30.19 -1.92
C LYS A 1 -1.39 28.75 -2.28
N SER A 2 -0.35 27.91 -2.25
CA SER A 2 -0.50 26.48 -2.54
C SER A 2 -1.40 25.80 -1.51
N ILE A 3 -2.27 24.91 -1.98
CA ILE A 3 -3.14 24.11 -1.10
C ILE A 3 -2.32 23.25 -0.11
N GLY A 4 -1.10 22.85 -0.51
CA GLY A 4 -0.18 22.11 0.37
C GLY A 4 0.28 22.89 1.60
N SER A 5 0.10 24.21 1.62
CA SER A 5 0.43 25.04 2.78
C SER A 5 -0.61 24.95 3.91
N PHE A 6 -1.79 24.39 3.64
CA PHE A 6 -2.78 24.14 4.69
C PHE A 6 -2.40 22.89 5.47
N GLN A 7 -2.45 22.99 6.82
CA GLN A 7 -1.99 21.93 7.71
C GLN A 7 -2.61 20.57 7.41
N ALA A 8 -3.92 20.51 7.21
CA ALA A 8 -4.61 19.24 6.94
C ALA A 8 -4.10 18.57 5.66
N THR A 9 -3.87 19.34 4.60
CA THR A 9 -3.32 18.84 3.34
C THR A 9 -1.87 18.41 3.53
N GLY A 10 -1.10 19.22 4.25
CA GLY A 10 0.31 18.92 4.56
C GLY A 10 0.45 17.59 5.31
N PHE A 11 -0.42 17.32 6.27
CA PHE A 11 -0.42 16.05 7.01
C PHE A 11 -0.73 14.85 6.11
N ARG A 12 -1.66 14.98 5.17
CA ARG A 12 -1.92 13.92 4.18
C ARG A 12 -0.69 13.64 3.32
N LEU A 13 0.00 14.69 2.87
CA LEU A 13 1.23 14.54 2.08
C LEU A 13 2.34 13.87 2.90
N ALA A 14 2.45 14.19 4.17
CA ALA A 14 3.42 13.54 5.06
C ALA A 14 3.11 12.05 5.23
N ASP A 15 1.85 11.70 5.45
CA ASP A 15 1.42 10.29 5.56
C ASP A 15 1.70 9.51 4.27
N MET A 16 1.46 10.13 3.11
CA MET A 16 1.78 9.53 1.81
C MET A 16 3.28 9.28 1.67
N ALA A 17 4.11 10.25 2.05
CA ALA A 17 5.56 10.13 1.98
C ALA A 17 6.07 9.00 2.89
N ILE A 18 5.54 8.89 4.09
CA ILE A 18 5.87 7.81 5.03
C ILE A 18 5.46 6.46 4.44
N GLY A 19 4.25 6.36 3.89
CA GLY A 19 3.75 5.14 3.27
C GLY A 19 4.61 4.69 2.10
N LEU A 20 4.97 5.60 1.20
CA LEU A 20 5.84 5.31 0.06
C LEU A 20 7.22 4.84 0.51
N LYS A 21 7.82 5.52 1.48
CA LYS A 21 9.13 5.15 2.03
C LYS A 21 9.09 3.75 2.66
N THR A 22 8.06 3.48 3.44
CA THR A 22 7.89 2.19 4.10
C THR A 22 7.69 1.08 3.07
N GLY A 23 6.88 1.32 2.03
CA GLY A 23 6.68 0.37 0.95
C GLY A 23 7.96 0.06 0.20
N ASP A 24 8.75 1.09 -0.14
CA ASP A 24 10.04 0.91 -0.79
C ASP A 24 10.99 0.04 0.05
N LEU A 25 11.06 0.29 1.36
CA LEU A 25 11.91 -0.48 2.27
C LEU A 25 11.48 -1.96 2.32
N LEU A 26 10.18 -2.22 2.39
CA LEU A 26 9.64 -3.59 2.39
C LEU A 26 9.94 -4.31 1.08
N VAL A 27 9.73 -3.65 -0.06
CA VAL A 27 10.00 -4.23 -1.38
C VAL A 27 11.49 -4.54 -1.52
N ASN A 28 12.35 -3.60 -1.16
CA ASN A 28 13.80 -3.78 -1.26
C ASN A 28 14.30 -4.91 -0.35
N ASP A 29 13.77 -5.02 0.86
CA ASP A 29 14.09 -6.12 1.76
C ASP A 29 13.69 -7.47 1.15
N ALA A 30 12.47 -7.58 0.64
CA ALA A 30 11.98 -8.81 0.01
C ALA A 30 12.82 -9.19 -1.23
N VAL A 31 13.19 -8.21 -2.06
CA VAL A 31 14.05 -8.43 -3.23
C VAL A 31 15.42 -8.94 -2.79
N ASN A 32 16.03 -8.34 -1.77
CA ASN A 32 17.32 -8.79 -1.24
C ASN A 32 17.25 -10.22 -0.69
N GLU A 33 16.19 -10.55 0.03
CA GLU A 33 15.98 -11.91 0.51
C GLU A 33 15.74 -12.90 -0.64
N ALA A 34 15.03 -12.50 -1.68
CA ALA A 34 14.82 -13.32 -2.87
C ALA A 34 16.13 -13.62 -3.60
N VAL A 35 17.00 -12.62 -3.74
CA VAL A 35 18.33 -12.79 -4.36
C VAL A 35 19.18 -13.78 -3.60
N LYS A 36 19.08 -13.78 -2.27
CA LYS A 36 19.80 -14.73 -1.39
C LYS A 36 19.15 -16.12 -1.36
N GLY A 37 17.96 -16.28 -1.96
CA GLY A 37 17.18 -17.52 -1.89
C GLY A 37 16.45 -17.72 -0.57
N ASN A 38 16.29 -16.69 0.24
CA ASN A 38 15.74 -16.76 1.60
C ASN A 38 14.33 -16.13 1.73
N MET A 39 13.74 -15.60 0.64
CA MET A 39 12.43 -14.98 0.70
C MET A 39 11.37 -16.03 1.07
N SER A 40 10.63 -15.77 2.15
CA SER A 40 9.52 -16.61 2.58
C SER A 40 8.19 -16.16 1.98
N ASP A 41 7.18 -17.03 2.05
CA ASP A 41 5.81 -16.66 1.67
C ASP A 41 5.28 -15.50 2.52
N ALA A 42 5.68 -15.46 3.81
CA ALA A 42 5.32 -14.36 4.69
C ALA A 42 5.93 -13.03 4.24
N ASP A 43 7.18 -13.03 3.78
CA ASP A 43 7.82 -11.81 3.26
C ASP A 43 7.05 -11.26 2.06
N ALA A 44 6.71 -12.13 1.10
CA ALA A 44 5.93 -11.74 -0.07
C ALA A 44 4.53 -11.24 0.34
N ALA A 45 3.88 -11.92 1.28
CA ALA A 45 2.56 -11.55 1.78
C ALA A 45 2.58 -10.18 2.47
N MET A 46 3.61 -9.88 3.25
CA MET A 46 3.76 -8.57 3.92
C MET A 46 3.89 -7.45 2.90
N VAL A 47 4.68 -7.63 1.85
CA VAL A 47 4.83 -6.65 0.76
C VAL A 47 3.48 -6.41 0.10
N LYS A 48 2.79 -7.46 -0.27
CA LYS A 48 1.50 -7.35 -0.97
C LYS A 48 0.45 -6.65 -0.12
N VAL A 49 0.29 -7.04 1.14
CA VAL A 49 -0.68 -6.41 2.06
C VAL A 49 -0.35 -4.93 2.26
N TYR A 50 0.88 -4.65 2.66
CA TYR A 50 1.26 -3.27 2.99
C TYR A 50 1.13 -2.36 1.77
N CYS A 51 1.72 -2.74 0.63
CA CYS A 51 1.75 -1.89 -0.55
C CYS A 51 0.35 -1.69 -1.14
N SER A 52 -0.50 -2.73 -1.17
CA SER A 52 -1.86 -2.58 -1.69
C SER A 52 -2.75 -1.71 -0.80
N GLU A 53 -2.66 -1.86 0.52
CA GLU A 53 -3.39 -1.03 1.47
C GLU A 53 -2.89 0.42 1.44
N MET A 54 -1.59 0.62 1.41
CA MET A 54 -0.96 1.93 1.31
C MET A 54 -1.35 2.64 0.01
N LEU A 55 -1.30 1.94 -1.12
CA LEU A 55 -1.69 2.48 -2.41
C LEU A 55 -3.15 2.94 -2.41
N ASN A 56 -4.04 2.10 -1.87
CA ASN A 56 -5.46 2.42 -1.80
C ASN A 56 -5.72 3.68 -0.97
N LYS A 57 -5.07 3.77 0.19
CA LYS A 57 -5.18 4.95 1.06
C LYS A 57 -4.59 6.20 0.39
N THR A 58 -3.42 6.07 -0.24
CA THR A 58 -2.74 7.19 -0.92
C THR A 58 -3.59 7.70 -2.08
N ALA A 59 -4.16 6.81 -2.88
CA ALA A 59 -5.03 7.19 -3.99
C ALA A 59 -6.29 7.91 -3.48
N ASP A 60 -6.91 7.40 -2.41
CA ASP A 60 -8.09 8.03 -1.80
C ASP A 60 -7.78 9.42 -1.25
N ASP A 61 -6.69 9.56 -0.52
CA ASP A 61 -6.24 10.86 0.00
C ASP A 61 -5.92 11.84 -1.14
N THR A 62 -5.38 11.34 -2.25
CA THR A 62 -5.07 12.17 -3.42
C THR A 62 -6.36 12.69 -4.07
N VAL A 63 -7.38 11.84 -4.22
CA VAL A 63 -8.70 12.29 -4.71
C VAL A 63 -9.23 13.39 -3.79
N GLN A 64 -9.11 13.23 -2.48
CA GLN A 64 -9.56 14.23 -1.52
C GLN A 64 -8.83 15.56 -1.68
N ILE A 65 -7.51 15.54 -1.93
CA ILE A 65 -6.71 16.74 -2.16
C ILE A 65 -7.15 17.47 -3.43
N PHE A 66 -7.43 16.72 -4.50
CA PHE A 66 -7.91 17.31 -5.76
C PHE A 66 -9.34 17.82 -5.66
N GLY A 67 -10.11 17.37 -4.66
CA GLY A 67 -11.51 17.77 -4.51
C GLY A 67 -12.37 17.26 -5.67
N GLY A 68 -13.35 18.05 -6.10
CA GLY A 68 -14.24 17.65 -7.18
C GLY A 68 -13.54 17.29 -8.48
N MET A 69 -12.39 17.91 -8.77
CA MET A 69 -11.59 17.57 -9.94
C MET A 69 -11.04 16.15 -9.89
N GLY A 70 -10.80 15.62 -8.69
CA GLY A 70 -10.30 14.26 -8.51
C GLY A 70 -11.29 13.18 -8.95
N LEU A 71 -12.56 13.52 -9.12
CA LEU A 71 -13.62 12.62 -9.58
C LEU A 71 -13.83 12.67 -11.09
N MET A 72 -13.14 13.55 -11.80
CA MET A 72 -13.33 13.78 -13.23
C MET A 72 -12.41 12.87 -14.03
N GLU A 73 -12.94 12.29 -15.12
CA GLU A 73 -12.20 11.38 -16.00
C GLU A 73 -10.96 11.99 -16.64
N GLU A 74 -10.93 13.33 -16.80
CA GLU A 74 -9.79 14.06 -17.33
C GLU A 74 -8.56 14.00 -16.41
N MET A 75 -8.77 13.68 -15.11
CA MET A 75 -7.68 13.58 -14.15
C MET A 75 -7.24 12.13 -13.99
N PRO A 76 -5.93 11.84 -14.12
CA PRO A 76 -5.44 10.45 -13.98
C PRO A 76 -5.80 9.79 -12.66
N ILE A 77 -5.93 10.56 -11.59
CA ILE A 77 -6.16 10.02 -10.24
C ILE A 77 -7.50 9.29 -10.12
N GLU A 78 -8.53 9.69 -10.86
CA GLU A 78 -9.83 9.03 -10.83
C GLU A 78 -9.69 7.55 -11.19
N ARG A 79 -8.99 7.24 -12.27
CA ARG A 79 -8.74 5.86 -12.71
C ARG A 79 -7.81 5.12 -11.75
N LEU A 80 -6.73 5.77 -11.33
CA LEU A 80 -5.79 5.18 -10.38
C LEU A 80 -6.48 4.80 -9.06
N TRP A 81 -7.39 5.66 -8.60
CA TRP A 81 -8.18 5.40 -7.39
C TRP A 81 -9.08 4.17 -7.56
N ARG A 82 -9.80 4.07 -8.68
CA ARG A 82 -10.64 2.90 -8.98
C ARG A 82 -9.81 1.62 -9.10
N ASP A 83 -8.71 1.68 -9.83
CA ASP A 83 -7.83 0.53 -10.05
C ASP A 83 -7.14 0.08 -8.75
N SER A 84 -6.77 1.02 -7.88
CA SER A 84 -6.11 0.71 -6.61
C SER A 84 -6.97 -0.15 -5.69
N ARG A 85 -8.30 -0.03 -5.77
CA ARG A 85 -9.22 -0.82 -4.95
C ARG A 85 -9.13 -2.31 -5.27
N LEU A 86 -8.90 -2.66 -6.53
CA LEU A 86 -8.74 -4.03 -6.99
C LEU A 86 -7.51 -4.71 -6.37
N GLU A 87 -6.45 -3.95 -6.11
CA GLU A 87 -5.19 -4.48 -5.57
C GLU A 87 -5.36 -5.17 -4.20
N ARG A 88 -6.39 -4.81 -3.45
CA ARG A 88 -6.70 -5.43 -2.16
C ARG A 88 -7.45 -6.76 -2.30
N ILE A 89 -7.92 -7.09 -3.49
CA ILE A 89 -8.80 -8.24 -3.74
C ILE A 89 -8.11 -9.33 -4.56
N TRP A 90 -7.52 -8.97 -5.70
CA TRP A 90 -6.99 -9.95 -6.63
C TRP A 90 -5.61 -10.50 -6.18
N ASP A 91 -5.20 -11.61 -6.78
CA ASP A 91 -3.94 -12.30 -6.46
C ASP A 91 -3.77 -12.60 -4.96
N GLY A 92 -4.90 -12.97 -4.33
CA GLY A 92 -4.99 -13.16 -2.89
C GLY A 92 -5.42 -11.88 -2.16
N THR A 93 -6.58 -11.94 -1.53
CA THR A 93 -7.11 -10.81 -0.75
C THR A 93 -6.16 -10.43 0.39
N SER A 94 -6.32 -9.22 0.91
CA SER A 94 -5.59 -8.79 2.12
C SER A 94 -5.79 -9.78 3.28
N GLU A 95 -6.99 -10.34 3.43
CA GLU A 95 -7.30 -11.33 4.45
C GLU A 95 -6.51 -12.63 4.25
N ILE A 96 -6.39 -13.12 3.03
CA ILE A 96 -5.60 -14.32 2.70
C ILE A 96 -4.11 -14.07 2.96
N GLN A 97 -3.60 -12.90 2.59
CA GLN A 97 -2.21 -12.54 2.86
C GLN A 97 -1.92 -12.48 4.37
N LYS A 98 -2.83 -11.91 5.14
CA LYS A 98 -2.72 -11.88 6.61
C LYS A 98 -2.75 -13.29 7.20
N HIS A 99 -3.55 -14.18 6.64
CA HIS A 99 -3.58 -15.59 7.05
C HIS A 99 -2.23 -16.27 6.82
N ILE A 100 -1.59 -16.03 5.68
CA ILE A 100 -0.25 -16.56 5.38
C ILE A 100 0.76 -16.08 6.42
N ILE A 101 0.75 -14.78 6.75
CA ILE A 101 1.63 -14.19 7.76
C ILE A 101 1.39 -14.81 9.12
N THR A 102 0.13 -14.92 9.53
CA THR A 102 -0.25 -15.51 10.84
C THR A 102 0.23 -16.93 10.96
N ARG A 103 0.04 -17.75 9.93
CA ARG A 103 0.52 -19.15 9.93
C ARG A 103 2.03 -19.22 10.09
N SER A 104 2.77 -18.33 9.42
CA SER A 104 4.22 -18.28 9.54
C SER A 104 4.68 -17.97 10.96
N ILE A 105 3.97 -17.09 11.66
CA ILE A 105 4.29 -16.71 13.05
C ILE A 105 3.94 -17.84 14.02
N LEU A 106 2.77 -18.46 13.85
CA LEU A 106 2.27 -19.44 14.82
C LEU A 106 2.84 -20.84 14.64
N ARG A 107 3.24 -21.22 13.44
CA ARG A 107 3.75 -22.56 13.13
C ARG A 107 4.89 -23.02 14.05
N PRO A 108 5.94 -22.20 14.30
CA PRO A 108 7.00 -22.57 15.24
C PRO A 108 6.54 -22.74 16.67
N LEU A 109 5.36 -22.20 17.02
CA LEU A 109 4.77 -22.28 18.37
C LEU A 109 3.75 -23.41 18.49
N GLY A 110 3.62 -24.26 17.48
CA GLY A 110 2.68 -25.38 17.47
C GLY A 110 1.25 -25.05 17.02
N GLY A 111 1.09 -23.87 16.38
CA GLY A 111 -0.20 -23.42 15.84
C GLY A 111 -0.40 -23.72 14.35
#